data_17b2bd04cb66f50c7dc98ac66f2f5500
#
_entry.id   17b2bd04cb66f50c7dc98ac66f2f5500
#
_cell.length_a   1.000
_cell.length_b   1.000
_cell.length_c   1.000
_cell.angle_alpha   90.00
_cell.angle_beta   90.00
_cell.angle_gamma   90.00
#
_symmetry.space_group_name_H-M   'P 1'
#
loop_
_entity.id
_entity.type
_entity.pdbx_description
1 polymer ?
#
loop_
_entity_poly.entity_id
_entity_poly.type
_entity_poly.pdbx_seq_one_letter_code
_entity_poly.pdbx_strand_id
1 'polypeptide(L)'
;LPSEQLGIMEKDRRAVFDVICRASDGKEFLVEVQRGAQEHFFERALYYTSFPILKQGKKAMEREEGDPKRPWNFRLDGVFFLGVLNYKHLDDDRIEHRYWLREGTTGDTMTDKLKFVFVEVAKFNKTEDELTSDLDKWLYMLKNLSDLLERPAALRDKIFKRIFDVAEISSLDDEDKKKYIDYMQTARDTYNQLEYAKKKGREEGRREIAVNLLRINLPIQTICEATGLTEEEVAG
;
A
#
# COMPACT_ATOMS: atom_id res chain seq x y z
N LEU A 1 -15.03 1.90 10.27
CA LEU A 1 -15.04 3.35 10.04
C LEU A 1 -15.13 3.61 8.54
N PRO A 2 -15.72 4.73 8.07
CA PRO A 2 -15.70 5.11 6.67
C PRO A 2 -14.25 5.18 6.18
N SER A 3 -13.97 4.58 5.02
CA SER A 3 -12.65 4.59 4.39
C SER A 3 -12.30 5.95 3.78
N GLU A 4 -13.31 6.75 3.48
CA GLU A 4 -13.14 8.10 2.92
C GLU A 4 -13.09 9.15 4.03
N GLN A 5 -12.08 10.01 4.00
CA GLN A 5 -11.93 11.16 4.90
C GLN A 5 -11.94 12.42 4.06
N LEU A 6 -12.82 13.36 4.41
CA LEU A 6 -12.84 14.68 3.79
C LEU A 6 -11.73 15.55 4.39
N GLY A 7 -11.08 16.37 3.57
CA GLY A 7 -10.17 17.42 4.02
C GLY A 7 -10.90 18.46 4.88
N ILE A 8 -10.12 19.33 5.50
CA ILE A 8 -10.66 20.37 6.43
C ILE A 8 -11.42 21.45 5.67
N MET A 9 -11.02 21.73 4.42
CA MET A 9 -11.65 22.71 3.53
C MET A 9 -12.36 22.00 2.38
N GLU A 10 -13.42 22.63 1.84
CA GLU A 10 -14.21 22.10 0.73
C GLU A 10 -13.40 21.77 -0.54
N LYS A 11 -12.22 22.38 -0.70
CA LYS A 11 -11.28 22.17 -1.80
C LYS A 11 -10.18 21.14 -1.51
N ASP A 12 -10.10 20.62 -0.30
CA ASP A 12 -9.08 19.64 0.07
C ASP A 12 -9.33 18.33 -0.65
N ARG A 13 -8.21 17.63 -1.00
CA ARG A 13 -8.31 16.31 -1.59
C ARG A 13 -8.90 15.34 -0.57
N ARG A 14 -9.81 14.49 -1.03
CA ARG A 14 -10.32 13.37 -0.25
C ARG A 14 -9.20 12.37 -0.05
N ALA A 15 -9.03 11.89 1.19
CA ALA A 15 -8.20 10.74 1.48
C ALA A 15 -9.09 9.50 1.53
N VAL A 16 -8.80 8.53 0.67
CA VAL A 16 -9.47 7.24 0.63
C VAL A 16 -8.48 6.20 1.12
N PHE A 17 -8.83 5.49 2.17
CA PHE A 17 -8.04 4.42 2.75
C PHE A 17 -8.68 3.08 2.42
N ASP A 18 -7.88 2.03 2.27
CA ASP A 18 -8.44 0.69 2.06
C ASP A 18 -9.24 0.25 3.28
N VAL A 19 -8.68 0.37 4.48
CA VAL A 19 -9.37 0.04 5.74
C VAL A 19 -8.96 0.97 6.87
N ILE A 20 -9.94 1.46 7.64
CA ILE A 20 -9.70 2.17 8.91
C ILE A 20 -10.32 1.38 10.04
N CYS A 21 -9.50 0.95 10.98
CA CYS A 21 -9.91 0.25 12.19
C CYS A 21 -9.69 1.13 13.43
N ARG A 22 -10.56 0.99 14.42
CA ARG A 22 -10.36 1.56 15.76
C ARG A 22 -10.37 0.43 16.79
N ALA A 23 -9.32 0.37 17.61
CA ALA A 23 -9.26 -0.52 18.75
C ALA A 23 -10.10 0.00 19.92
N SER A 24 -10.41 -0.86 20.87
CA SER A 24 -11.18 -0.52 22.07
C SER A 24 -10.51 0.53 22.97
N ASP A 25 -9.18 0.64 22.89
CA ASP A 25 -8.37 1.64 23.61
C ASP A 25 -8.26 2.99 22.89
N GLY A 26 -9.03 3.18 21.79
CA GLY A 26 -9.09 4.43 21.02
C GLY A 26 -8.06 4.56 19.90
N LYS A 27 -7.06 3.66 19.81
CA LYS A 27 -6.06 3.69 18.73
C LYS A 27 -6.69 3.49 17.37
N GLU A 28 -6.28 4.26 16.38
CA GLU A 28 -6.72 4.13 14.99
C GLU A 28 -5.62 3.48 14.14
N PHE A 29 -6.03 2.52 13.33
CA PHE A 29 -5.17 1.80 12.39
C PHE A 29 -5.64 2.08 10.98
N LEU A 30 -4.76 2.64 10.16
CA LEU A 30 -4.96 2.82 8.74
C LEU A 30 -4.22 1.69 8.03
N VAL A 31 -4.95 0.86 7.32
CA VAL A 31 -4.39 -0.24 6.54
C VAL A 31 -4.52 0.09 5.08
N GLU A 32 -3.42 -0.01 4.37
CA GLU A 32 -3.32 0.26 2.93
C GLU A 32 -2.65 -0.93 2.25
N VAL A 33 -3.30 -1.50 1.23
CA VAL A 33 -2.78 -2.65 0.47
C VAL A 33 -2.37 -2.19 -0.92
N GLN A 34 -1.08 -2.35 -1.26
CA GLN A 34 -0.53 -1.88 -2.52
C GLN A 34 -0.03 -3.05 -3.37
N ARG A 35 -0.52 -3.14 -4.61
CA ARG A 35 -0.11 -4.18 -5.57
C ARG A 35 1.14 -3.81 -6.37
N GLY A 36 1.41 -2.53 -6.55
CA GLY A 36 2.54 -2.03 -7.33
C GLY A 36 3.19 -0.82 -6.71
N ALA A 37 4.46 -0.59 -7.04
CA ALA A 37 5.22 0.55 -6.57
C ALA A 37 4.56 1.87 -7.01
N GLN A 38 4.52 2.82 -6.09
CA GLN A 38 4.05 4.17 -6.33
C GLN A 38 5.10 5.15 -5.85
N GLU A 39 5.31 6.23 -6.62
CA GLU A 39 6.14 7.33 -6.19
C GLU A 39 5.56 7.96 -4.92
N HIS A 40 6.43 8.44 -4.05
CA HIS A 40 6.06 9.17 -2.83
C HIS A 40 5.13 8.39 -1.88
N PHE A 41 5.29 7.05 -1.82
CA PHE A 41 4.40 6.23 -0.99
C PHE A 41 4.56 6.54 0.50
N PHE A 42 5.78 6.82 0.98
CA PHE A 42 6.01 7.19 2.38
C PHE A 42 5.40 8.55 2.74
N GLU A 43 5.52 9.53 1.82
CA GLU A 43 4.92 10.85 1.98
C GLU A 43 3.39 10.75 1.99
N ARG A 44 2.82 9.87 1.15
CA ARG A 44 1.39 9.59 1.15
C ARG A 44 0.95 8.96 2.47
N ALA A 45 1.70 8.00 2.99
CA ALA A 45 1.42 7.38 4.29
C ALA A 45 1.43 8.43 5.42
N LEU A 46 2.43 9.32 5.42
CA LEU A 46 2.52 10.43 6.36
C LEU A 46 1.33 11.40 6.22
N TYR A 47 0.99 11.79 4.99
CA TYR A 47 -0.17 12.64 4.72
C TYR A 47 -1.46 12.00 5.22
N TYR A 48 -1.68 10.71 4.99
CA TYR A 48 -2.87 10.00 5.42
C TYR A 48 -3.02 9.96 6.94
N THR A 49 -1.94 9.80 7.69
CA THR A 49 -2.01 9.79 9.16
C THR A 49 -2.38 11.16 9.76
N SER A 50 -2.24 12.25 9.00
CA SER A 50 -2.66 13.59 9.45
C SER A 50 -4.17 13.71 9.66
N PHE A 51 -5.00 13.00 8.85
CA PHE A 51 -6.46 13.10 8.93
C PHE A 51 -7.03 12.64 10.26
N PRO A 52 -6.74 11.43 10.77
CA PRO A 52 -7.21 11.03 12.08
C PRO A 52 -6.66 11.90 13.22
N ILE A 53 -5.45 12.42 13.11
CA ILE A 53 -4.89 13.37 14.10
C ILE A 53 -5.73 14.65 14.12
N LEU A 54 -5.98 15.27 12.97
CA LEU A 54 -6.82 16.47 12.85
C LEU A 54 -8.25 16.23 13.33
N LYS A 55 -8.81 15.07 13.01
CA LYS A 55 -10.15 14.68 13.46
C LYS A 55 -10.26 14.57 14.99
N GLN A 56 -9.19 14.07 15.66
CA GLN A 56 -9.13 14.04 17.12
C GLN A 56 -9.13 15.47 17.69
N GLY A 57 -8.33 16.39 17.12
CA GLY A 57 -8.30 17.78 17.51
C GLY A 57 -9.67 18.47 17.35
N LYS A 58 -10.30 18.31 16.18
CA LYS A 58 -11.64 18.87 15.92
C LYS A 58 -12.66 18.39 16.94
N LYS A 59 -12.73 17.08 17.19
CA LYS A 59 -13.66 16.53 18.20
C LYS A 59 -13.37 17.02 19.62
N ALA A 60 -12.09 17.27 19.95
CA ALA A 60 -11.72 17.80 21.25
C ALA A 60 -12.18 19.24 21.41
N MET A 61 -12.02 20.09 20.37
CA MET A 61 -12.53 21.47 20.34
C MET A 61 -14.05 21.53 20.43
N GLU A 62 -14.78 20.69 19.71
CA GLU A 62 -16.25 20.59 19.79
C GLU A 62 -16.73 20.24 21.22
N ARG A 63 -15.96 19.40 21.94
CA ARG A 63 -16.26 19.09 23.36
C ARG A 63 -15.94 20.25 24.29
N GLU A 64 -14.89 21.01 24.01
CA GLU A 64 -14.51 22.20 24.77
C GLU A 64 -15.57 23.31 24.63
N GLU A 65 -16.11 23.53 23.42
CA GLU A 65 -17.25 24.44 23.18
C GLU A 65 -18.48 24.04 24.00
N GLY A 66 -18.72 22.72 24.16
CA GLY A 66 -19.82 22.21 24.99
C GLY A 66 -19.54 22.21 26.50
N ASP A 67 -18.29 22.24 26.95
CA ASP A 67 -17.85 22.29 28.35
C ASP A 67 -16.53 23.07 28.48
N PRO A 68 -16.58 24.41 28.56
CA PRO A 68 -15.38 25.26 28.66
C PRO A 68 -14.50 24.99 29.91
N LYS A 69 -14.99 24.26 30.88
CA LYS A 69 -14.24 23.85 32.07
C LYS A 69 -13.27 22.70 31.81
N ARG A 70 -13.34 22.09 30.63
CA ARG A 70 -12.46 21.00 30.21
C ARG A 70 -11.72 21.33 28.93
N PRO A 71 -10.76 22.27 28.97
CA PRO A 71 -10.00 22.64 27.78
C PRO A 71 -9.21 21.44 27.25
N TRP A 72 -9.09 21.36 25.94
CA TRP A 72 -8.28 20.33 25.30
C TRP A 72 -6.79 20.52 25.64
N ASN A 73 -6.20 19.50 26.19
CA ASN A 73 -4.80 19.47 26.60
C ASN A 73 -3.85 18.83 25.57
N PHE A 74 -4.26 18.78 24.30
CA PHE A 74 -3.51 18.15 23.19
C PHE A 74 -3.24 16.65 23.35
N ARG A 75 -3.97 15.96 24.22
CA ARG A 75 -3.88 14.51 24.32
C ARG A 75 -4.43 13.85 23.06
N LEU A 76 -3.58 13.02 22.40
CA LEU A 76 -3.93 12.25 21.22
C LEU A 76 -3.99 10.77 21.53
N ASP A 77 -4.91 10.06 20.91
CA ASP A 77 -4.88 8.61 20.77
C ASP A 77 -3.89 8.21 19.66
N GLY A 78 -3.36 6.97 19.73
CA GLY A 78 -2.40 6.50 18.75
C GLY A 78 -2.99 6.38 17.34
N VAL A 79 -2.22 6.80 16.36
CA VAL A 79 -2.50 6.62 14.93
C VAL A 79 -1.39 5.75 14.33
N PHE A 80 -1.76 4.60 13.78
CA PHE A 80 -0.83 3.62 13.24
C PHE A 80 -1.15 3.36 11.77
N PHE A 81 -0.12 3.42 10.94
CA PHE A 81 -0.23 3.10 9.52
C PHE A 81 0.39 1.73 9.25
N LEU A 82 -0.36 0.86 8.59
CA LEU A 82 0.10 -0.44 8.10
C LEU A 82 0.02 -0.45 6.56
N GLY A 83 1.18 -0.43 5.91
CA GLY A 83 1.30 -0.64 4.48
C GLY A 83 1.61 -2.10 4.17
N VAL A 84 0.72 -2.79 3.45
CA VAL A 84 0.93 -4.16 2.97
C VAL A 84 1.31 -4.09 1.50
N LEU A 85 2.56 -4.41 1.17
CA LEU A 85 3.15 -4.20 -0.15
C LEU A 85 3.37 -5.54 -0.86
N ASN A 86 2.71 -5.73 -2.02
CA ASN A 86 2.93 -6.90 -2.86
C ASN A 86 4.06 -6.65 -3.88
N TYR A 87 5.08 -5.89 -3.49
CA TYR A 87 6.30 -5.64 -4.25
C TYR A 87 7.47 -5.36 -3.29
N LYS A 88 8.70 -5.45 -3.79
CA LYS A 88 9.90 -5.06 -3.05
C LYS A 88 10.04 -3.55 -3.11
N HIS A 89 10.00 -2.89 -1.96
CA HIS A 89 10.08 -1.43 -1.83
C HIS A 89 11.45 -0.97 -1.34
N LEU A 90 12.01 -1.69 -0.37
CA LEU A 90 13.34 -1.41 0.19
C LEU A 90 14.35 -2.47 -0.27
N ASP A 91 15.58 -2.04 -0.47
CA ASP A 91 16.67 -2.88 -0.96
C ASP A 91 17.37 -3.58 0.22
N ASP A 92 16.60 -4.42 0.93
CA ASP A 92 17.11 -5.33 1.96
C ASP A 92 16.23 -6.59 2.03
N ASP A 93 16.60 -7.57 2.86
CA ASP A 93 15.90 -8.85 2.97
C ASP A 93 14.80 -8.87 4.05
N ARG A 94 14.63 -7.78 4.78
CA ARG A 94 13.60 -7.71 5.83
C ARG A 94 12.22 -7.62 5.21
N ILE A 95 11.30 -8.40 5.76
CA ILE A 95 9.89 -8.38 5.33
C ILE A 95 9.14 -7.23 5.99
N GLU A 96 9.50 -6.88 7.22
CA GLU A 96 8.82 -5.87 8.04
C GLU A 96 9.75 -4.70 8.37
N HIS A 97 9.24 -3.49 8.18
CA HIS A 97 9.93 -2.24 8.50
C HIS A 97 9.05 -1.40 9.40
N ARG A 98 9.60 -1.00 10.55
CA ARG A 98 8.91 -0.20 11.58
C ARG A 98 9.57 1.15 11.72
N TYR A 99 8.76 2.21 11.70
CA TYR A 99 9.24 3.58 11.84
C TYR A 99 8.51 4.30 12.97
N TRP A 100 9.29 5.04 13.77
CA TRP A 100 8.82 5.88 14.86
C TRP A 100 9.44 7.27 14.75
N LEU A 101 8.80 8.25 15.39
CA LEU A 101 9.41 9.56 15.60
C LEU A 101 10.44 9.44 16.72
N ARG A 102 11.71 9.72 16.40
CA ARG A 102 12.82 9.61 17.32
C ARG A 102 13.69 10.86 17.31
N GLU A 103 14.33 11.14 18.43
CA GLU A 103 15.40 12.14 18.53
C GLU A 103 16.58 11.70 17.66
N GLY A 104 17.14 12.65 16.87
CA GLY A 104 18.10 12.33 15.81
C GLY A 104 19.48 11.88 16.30
N THR A 105 19.86 12.23 17.52
CA THR A 105 21.19 11.94 18.11
C THR A 105 21.13 10.74 19.04
N THR A 106 20.18 10.72 19.97
CA THR A 106 20.09 9.67 21.01
C THR A 106 19.26 8.46 20.56
N GLY A 107 18.38 8.65 19.58
CA GLY A 107 17.42 7.63 19.15
C GLY A 107 16.23 7.48 20.09
N ASP A 108 16.08 8.35 21.09
CA ASP A 108 14.97 8.31 22.03
C ASP A 108 13.63 8.54 21.33
N THR A 109 12.62 7.78 21.72
CA THR A 109 11.29 7.92 21.14
C THR A 109 10.62 9.21 21.62
N MET A 110 10.32 10.12 20.68
CA MET A 110 9.59 11.36 20.97
C MET A 110 8.17 11.07 21.45
N THR A 111 7.48 10.15 20.77
CA THR A 111 6.10 9.75 21.08
C THR A 111 5.81 8.36 20.55
N ASP A 112 4.93 7.64 21.23
CA ASP A 112 4.39 6.35 20.79
C ASP A 112 3.07 6.48 20.00
N LYS A 113 2.62 7.72 19.74
CA LYS A 113 1.31 8.01 19.17
C LYS A 113 1.27 7.93 17.64
N LEU A 114 2.42 7.97 16.97
CA LEU A 114 2.49 7.84 15.51
C LEU A 114 3.51 6.77 15.15
N LYS A 115 3.05 5.74 14.42
CA LYS A 115 3.88 4.63 13.96
C LYS A 115 3.52 4.23 12.55
N PHE A 116 4.53 3.83 11.79
CA PHE A 116 4.36 3.25 10.47
C PHE A 116 4.96 1.86 10.46
N VAL A 117 4.23 0.92 9.89
CA VAL A 117 4.70 -0.44 9.65
C VAL A 117 4.48 -0.74 8.17
N PHE A 118 5.54 -1.12 7.48
CA PHE A 118 5.45 -1.58 6.10
C PHE A 118 5.83 -3.05 6.05
N VAL A 119 5.01 -3.85 5.38
CA VAL A 119 5.19 -5.29 5.26
C VAL A 119 5.26 -5.65 3.78
N GLU A 120 6.43 -6.10 3.34
CA GLU A 120 6.70 -6.45 1.95
C GLU A 120 6.39 -7.94 1.71
N VAL A 121 5.12 -8.24 1.43
CA VAL A 121 4.63 -9.61 1.23
C VAL A 121 5.35 -10.30 0.07
N ALA A 122 5.81 -9.54 -0.94
CA ALA A 122 6.59 -10.09 -2.04
C ALA A 122 7.92 -10.75 -1.62
N LYS A 123 8.50 -10.35 -0.48
CA LYS A 123 9.72 -10.95 0.09
C LYS A 123 9.45 -12.24 0.89
N PHE A 124 8.19 -12.50 1.24
CA PHE A 124 7.84 -13.70 2.00
C PHE A 124 7.85 -14.95 1.12
N ASN A 125 8.64 -15.97 1.48
CA ASN A 125 8.84 -17.15 0.65
C ASN A 125 8.69 -18.48 1.43
N LYS A 126 8.18 -18.43 2.68
CA LYS A 126 7.97 -19.64 3.47
C LYS A 126 6.84 -20.49 2.89
N THR A 127 7.03 -21.80 2.94
CA THR A 127 6.01 -22.80 2.67
C THR A 127 5.10 -23.00 3.89
N GLU A 128 3.99 -23.74 3.73
CA GLU A 128 3.05 -24.01 4.83
C GLU A 128 3.74 -24.64 6.04
N ASP A 129 4.66 -25.59 5.82
CA ASP A 129 5.38 -26.31 6.87
C ASP A 129 6.39 -25.45 7.66
N GLU A 130 6.77 -24.31 7.11
CA GLU A 130 7.73 -23.36 7.72
C GLU A 130 7.05 -22.26 8.53
N LEU A 131 5.72 -22.27 8.63
CA LEU A 131 4.97 -21.23 9.36
C LEU A 131 5.07 -21.47 10.87
N THR A 132 5.86 -20.63 11.54
CA THR A 132 6.13 -20.76 12.98
C THR A 132 5.46 -19.66 13.82
N SER A 133 5.12 -18.52 13.23
CA SER A 133 4.52 -17.37 13.92
C SER A 133 3.16 -16.99 13.33
N ASP A 134 2.37 -16.24 14.10
CA ASP A 134 1.13 -15.67 13.57
C ASP A 134 1.38 -14.71 12.40
N LEU A 135 2.49 -13.98 12.43
CA LEU A 135 2.89 -13.13 11.30
C LEU A 135 3.15 -13.97 10.05
N ASP A 136 3.85 -15.11 10.17
CA ASP A 136 4.06 -16.01 9.02
C ASP A 136 2.73 -16.49 8.44
N LYS A 137 1.79 -16.88 9.30
CA LYS A 137 0.45 -17.32 8.87
C LYS A 137 -0.31 -16.23 8.13
N TRP A 138 -0.26 -14.98 8.64
CA TRP A 138 -0.86 -13.83 7.98
C TRP A 138 -0.23 -13.53 6.62
N LEU A 139 1.10 -13.54 6.54
CA LEU A 139 1.84 -13.29 5.30
C LEU A 139 1.57 -14.36 4.25
N TYR A 140 1.59 -15.63 4.68
CA TYR A 140 1.26 -16.76 3.82
C TYR A 140 -0.16 -16.64 3.24
N MET A 141 -1.13 -16.35 4.11
CA MET A 141 -2.51 -16.15 3.69
C MET A 141 -2.63 -14.98 2.70
N LEU A 142 -2.08 -13.79 3.02
CA LEU A 142 -2.17 -12.61 2.18
C LEU A 142 -1.51 -12.81 0.81
N LYS A 143 -0.43 -13.59 0.76
CA LYS A 143 0.28 -13.88 -0.49
C LYS A 143 -0.45 -14.86 -1.38
N ASN A 144 -1.07 -15.88 -0.79
CA ASN A 144 -1.56 -17.05 -1.53
C ASN A 144 -3.10 -17.16 -1.54
N LEU A 145 -3.84 -16.26 -0.89
CA LEU A 145 -5.30 -16.39 -0.70
C LEU A 145 -6.07 -16.64 -2.00
N SER A 146 -5.65 -16.03 -3.11
CA SER A 146 -6.28 -16.22 -4.43
C SER A 146 -6.09 -17.62 -5.02
N ASP A 147 -5.04 -18.32 -4.59
CA ASP A 147 -4.63 -19.62 -5.13
C ASP A 147 -5.01 -20.78 -4.20
N LEU A 148 -5.43 -20.48 -2.98
CA LEU A 148 -5.82 -21.47 -1.99
C LEU A 148 -7.26 -21.94 -2.27
N LEU A 149 -7.39 -23.14 -2.84
CA LEU A 149 -8.68 -23.81 -3.08
C LEU A 149 -9.30 -24.29 -1.76
N GLU A 150 -8.47 -24.70 -0.81
CA GLU A 150 -8.85 -25.14 0.51
C GLU A 150 -8.02 -24.46 1.59
N ARG A 151 -8.58 -24.37 2.80
CA ARG A 151 -7.86 -23.76 3.92
C ARG A 151 -6.75 -24.68 4.40
N PRO A 152 -5.47 -24.21 4.36
CA PRO A 152 -4.32 -24.97 4.85
C PRO A 152 -4.45 -25.40 6.31
N ALA A 153 -3.79 -26.50 6.67
CA ALA A 153 -3.81 -27.02 8.04
C ALA A 153 -3.21 -26.03 9.05
N ALA A 154 -2.19 -25.27 8.66
CA ALA A 154 -1.57 -24.24 9.48
C ALA A 154 -2.48 -23.04 9.78
N LEU A 155 -3.57 -22.82 9.01
CA LEU A 155 -4.52 -21.70 9.13
C LEU A 155 -5.85 -22.11 9.76
N ARG A 156 -5.85 -23.07 10.69
CA ARG A 156 -7.09 -23.59 11.33
C ARG A 156 -7.68 -22.72 12.43
N ASP A 157 -6.95 -21.70 12.90
CA ASP A 157 -7.44 -20.79 13.94
C ASP A 157 -8.72 -20.08 13.53
N LYS A 158 -9.57 -19.75 14.51
CA LYS A 158 -10.91 -19.15 14.26
C LYS A 158 -10.87 -17.88 13.40
N ILE A 159 -9.82 -17.07 13.53
CA ILE A 159 -9.68 -15.83 12.78
C ILE A 159 -9.44 -16.10 11.28
N PHE A 160 -8.58 -17.05 10.95
CA PHE A 160 -8.33 -17.44 9.56
C PHE A 160 -9.54 -18.14 8.97
N LYS A 161 -10.24 -19.02 9.76
CA LYS A 161 -11.51 -19.59 9.31
C LYS A 161 -12.48 -18.52 8.86
N ARG A 162 -12.70 -17.49 9.68
CA ARG A 162 -13.63 -16.40 9.34
C ARG A 162 -13.23 -15.65 8.07
N ILE A 163 -11.93 -15.48 7.83
CA ILE A 163 -11.44 -14.81 6.62
C ILE A 163 -11.71 -15.66 5.38
N PHE A 164 -11.46 -16.97 5.44
CA PHE A 164 -11.78 -17.87 4.33
C PHE A 164 -13.28 -17.91 4.06
N ASP A 165 -14.12 -17.98 5.11
CA ASP A 165 -15.57 -17.95 4.98
C ASP A 165 -16.06 -16.65 4.28
N VAL A 166 -15.42 -15.50 4.56
CA VAL A 166 -15.75 -14.21 3.94
C VAL A 166 -15.13 -14.08 2.54
N ALA A 167 -13.94 -14.66 2.31
CA ALA A 167 -13.26 -14.60 1.01
C ALA A 167 -13.92 -15.52 -0.03
N GLU A 168 -14.80 -16.43 0.38
CA GLU A 168 -15.54 -17.27 -0.54
C GLU A 168 -16.58 -16.43 -1.29
N ILE A 169 -16.35 -16.21 -2.59
CA ILE A 169 -17.23 -15.39 -3.45
C ILE A 169 -18.66 -15.96 -3.52
N SER A 170 -18.80 -17.27 -3.34
CA SER A 170 -20.10 -17.94 -3.31
C SER A 170 -20.98 -17.48 -2.12
N SER A 171 -20.36 -17.01 -1.03
CA SER A 171 -21.05 -16.53 0.17
C SER A 171 -21.50 -15.07 0.11
N LEU A 172 -21.05 -14.30 -0.91
CA LEU A 172 -21.45 -12.91 -1.11
C LEU A 172 -22.90 -12.83 -1.63
N ASP A 173 -23.62 -11.79 -1.21
CA ASP A 173 -24.91 -11.47 -1.82
C ASP A 173 -24.74 -10.93 -3.27
N ASP A 174 -25.83 -10.78 -4.00
CA ASP A 174 -25.76 -10.39 -5.42
C ASP A 174 -25.23 -8.97 -5.63
N GLU A 175 -25.45 -8.07 -4.67
CA GLU A 175 -24.93 -6.69 -4.71
C GLU A 175 -23.43 -6.67 -4.49
N ASP A 176 -22.92 -7.41 -3.52
CA ASP A 176 -21.50 -7.51 -3.21
C ASP A 176 -20.74 -8.29 -4.28
N LYS A 177 -21.37 -9.35 -4.88
CA LYS A 177 -20.81 -10.01 -6.08
C LYS A 177 -20.63 -9.05 -7.23
N LYS A 178 -21.64 -8.20 -7.49
CA LYS A 178 -21.56 -7.19 -8.56
C LYS A 178 -20.43 -6.19 -8.28
N LYS A 179 -20.35 -5.64 -7.07
CA LYS A 179 -19.25 -4.74 -6.65
C LYS A 179 -17.88 -5.39 -6.84
N TYR A 180 -17.76 -6.68 -6.47
CA TYR A 180 -16.52 -7.43 -6.65
C TYR A 180 -16.15 -7.57 -8.14
N ILE A 181 -17.11 -7.92 -9.00
CA ILE A 181 -16.89 -8.06 -10.43
C ILE A 181 -16.47 -6.72 -11.04
N ASP A 182 -17.18 -5.64 -10.73
CA ASP A 182 -16.87 -4.28 -11.19
C ASP A 182 -15.46 -3.84 -10.75
N TYR A 183 -15.09 -4.13 -9.48
CA TYR A 183 -13.76 -3.88 -8.95
C TYR A 183 -12.70 -4.68 -9.72
N MET A 184 -12.91 -5.97 -9.96
CA MET A 184 -11.98 -6.83 -10.70
C MET A 184 -11.78 -6.39 -12.13
N GLN A 185 -12.84 -5.93 -12.81
CA GLN A 185 -12.77 -5.37 -14.16
C GLN A 185 -11.95 -4.10 -14.18
N THR A 186 -12.24 -3.14 -13.28
CA THR A 186 -11.49 -1.89 -13.12
C THR A 186 -10.01 -2.15 -12.82
N ALA A 187 -9.71 -3.09 -11.92
CA ALA A 187 -8.34 -3.47 -11.57
C ALA A 187 -7.59 -4.05 -12.78
N ARG A 188 -8.26 -4.89 -13.58
CA ARG A 188 -7.69 -5.47 -14.80
C ARG A 188 -7.42 -4.40 -15.86
N ASP A 189 -8.36 -3.47 -16.06
CA ASP A 189 -8.22 -2.38 -17.02
C ASP A 189 -7.07 -1.45 -16.61
N THR A 190 -6.97 -1.12 -15.35
CA THR A 190 -5.86 -0.32 -14.79
C THR A 190 -4.52 -1.04 -15.01
N TYR A 191 -4.45 -2.35 -14.73
CA TYR A 191 -3.26 -3.14 -14.96
C TYR A 191 -2.84 -3.14 -16.44
N ASN A 192 -3.79 -3.37 -17.34
CA ASN A 192 -3.54 -3.39 -18.79
C ASN A 192 -3.05 -2.01 -19.28
N GLN A 193 -3.64 -0.92 -18.80
CA GLN A 193 -3.20 0.45 -19.11
C GLN A 193 -1.78 0.71 -18.61
N LEU A 194 -1.45 0.25 -17.42
CA LEU A 194 -0.12 0.41 -16.82
C LEU A 194 0.94 -0.37 -17.61
N GLU A 195 0.65 -1.63 -17.98
CA GLU A 195 1.55 -2.46 -18.78
C GLU A 195 1.74 -1.89 -20.18
N TYR A 196 0.67 -1.36 -20.79
CA TYR A 196 0.77 -0.67 -22.07
C TYR A 196 1.65 0.59 -21.97
N ALA A 197 1.43 1.44 -20.97
CA ALA A 197 2.22 2.64 -20.75
C ALA A 197 3.71 2.32 -20.49
N LYS A 198 3.98 1.27 -19.72
CA LYS A 198 5.33 0.78 -19.45
C LYS A 198 6.04 0.26 -20.69
N LYS A 199 5.31 -0.52 -21.52
CA LYS A 199 5.83 -1.00 -22.81
C LYS A 199 6.16 0.18 -23.74
N LYS A 200 5.20 1.10 -23.88
CA LYS A 200 5.37 2.31 -24.70
C LYS A 200 6.56 3.17 -24.24
N GLY A 201 6.66 3.43 -22.93
CA GLY A 201 7.78 4.20 -22.37
C GLY A 201 9.14 3.52 -22.61
N ARG A 202 9.22 2.18 -22.58
CA ARG A 202 10.45 1.46 -22.92
C ARG A 202 10.81 1.61 -24.42
N GLU A 203 9.82 1.52 -25.29
CA GLU A 203 10.03 1.71 -26.73
C GLU A 203 10.46 3.13 -27.05
N GLU A 204 9.82 4.14 -26.46
CA GLU A 204 10.20 5.54 -26.59
C GLU A 204 11.61 5.80 -26.07
N GLY A 205 11.97 5.28 -24.89
CA GLY A 205 13.31 5.40 -24.32
C GLY A 205 14.41 4.76 -25.18
N ARG A 206 14.13 3.58 -25.77
CA ARG A 206 15.06 2.95 -26.72
C ARG A 206 15.29 3.80 -27.98
N ARG A 207 14.24 4.39 -28.53
CA ARG A 207 14.33 5.29 -29.70
C ARG A 207 15.09 6.56 -29.33
N GLU A 208 14.83 7.15 -28.19
CA GLU A 208 15.56 8.33 -27.72
C GLU A 208 17.06 8.05 -27.56
N ILE A 209 17.43 6.91 -26.98
CA ILE A 209 18.82 6.46 -26.87
C ILE A 209 19.43 6.29 -28.27
N ALA A 210 18.73 5.64 -29.20
CA ALA A 210 19.22 5.45 -30.57
C ALA A 210 19.48 6.78 -31.27
N VAL A 211 18.57 7.75 -31.16
CA VAL A 211 18.76 9.10 -31.73
C VAL A 211 19.98 9.79 -31.12
N ASN A 212 20.19 9.68 -29.81
CA ASN A 212 21.34 10.28 -29.15
C ASN A 212 22.69 9.64 -29.59
N LEU A 213 22.69 8.31 -29.78
CA LEU A 213 23.85 7.57 -30.26
C LEU A 213 24.16 7.88 -31.73
N LEU A 214 23.14 8.07 -32.59
CA LEU A 214 23.31 8.55 -33.95
C LEU A 214 23.98 9.96 -34.03
N ARG A 215 23.56 10.86 -33.13
CA ARG A 215 24.12 12.23 -33.07
C ARG A 215 25.63 12.26 -32.77
N ILE A 216 26.15 11.29 -32.07
CA ILE A 216 27.56 11.12 -31.79
C ILE A 216 28.28 10.24 -32.82
N ASN A 217 27.63 9.94 -33.96
CA ASN A 217 28.13 9.18 -35.10
C ASN A 217 28.58 7.75 -34.78
N LEU A 218 27.88 7.06 -33.85
CA LEU A 218 28.11 5.62 -33.65
C LEU A 218 27.59 4.80 -34.85
N PRO A 219 28.27 3.69 -35.22
CA PRO A 219 27.78 2.79 -36.26
C PRO A 219 26.39 2.23 -35.93
N ILE A 220 25.51 2.14 -36.95
CA ILE A 220 24.14 1.67 -36.82
C ILE A 220 24.10 0.28 -36.13
N GLN A 221 25.00 -0.62 -36.51
CA GLN A 221 25.09 -1.94 -35.94
C GLN A 221 25.32 -1.93 -34.42
N THR A 222 26.22 -1.03 -33.96
CA THR A 222 26.48 -0.84 -32.52
C THR A 222 25.25 -0.28 -31.79
N ILE A 223 24.50 0.60 -32.46
CA ILE A 223 23.25 1.18 -31.91
C ILE A 223 22.18 0.09 -31.77
N CYS A 224 22.02 -0.77 -32.78
CA CYS A 224 21.10 -1.90 -32.74
C CYS A 224 21.45 -2.86 -31.58
N GLU A 225 22.72 -3.18 -31.40
CA GLU A 225 23.17 -4.03 -30.27
C GLU A 225 22.89 -3.38 -28.91
N ALA A 226 23.10 -2.07 -28.77
CA ALA A 226 22.90 -1.34 -27.52
C ALA A 226 21.42 -1.13 -27.16
N THR A 227 20.55 -0.96 -28.16
CA THR A 227 19.14 -0.60 -27.96
C THR A 227 18.17 -1.78 -28.15
N GLY A 228 18.62 -2.82 -28.90
CA GLY A 228 17.76 -3.93 -29.33
C GLY A 228 16.73 -3.51 -30.39
N LEU A 229 16.95 -2.38 -31.08
CA LEU A 229 16.16 -1.96 -32.24
C LEU A 229 16.75 -2.56 -33.52
N THR A 230 15.90 -2.68 -34.55
CA THR A 230 16.34 -3.09 -35.89
C THR A 230 17.01 -1.93 -36.62
N GLU A 231 17.79 -2.21 -37.68
CA GLU A 231 18.40 -1.16 -38.50
C GLU A 231 17.36 -0.23 -39.13
N GLU A 232 16.20 -0.76 -39.52
CA GLU A 232 15.07 0.01 -40.04
C GLU A 232 14.50 0.98 -38.99
N GLU A 233 14.38 0.52 -37.74
CA GLU A 233 13.89 1.34 -36.63
C GLU A 233 14.89 2.40 -36.17
N VAL A 234 16.18 2.20 -36.40
CA VAL A 234 17.25 3.15 -36.11
C VAL A 234 17.39 4.18 -37.23
N ALA A 235 17.15 3.78 -38.49
CA ALA A 235 17.33 4.64 -39.68
C ALA A 235 16.08 5.52 -39.96
N GLY A 236 14.91 5.18 -39.46
CA GLY A 236 13.63 5.89 -39.71
C GLY A 236 13.29 6.88 -38.65
#